data_d0102a4b32e1bc59fb1447aafe839a44
#
_entry.id   d0102a4b32e1bc59fb1447aafe839a44
#
_cell.length_a   1.000
_cell.length_b   1.000
_cell.length_c   1.000
_cell.angle_alpha   90.00
_cell.angle_beta   90.00
_cell.angle_gamma   90.00
#
_symmetry.space_group_name_H-M   'P 1'
#
loop_
_entity.id
_entity.type
_entity.pdbx_description
1 polymer ?
#
loop_
_entity_poly.entity_id
_entity_poly.type
_entity_poly.pdbx_seq_one_letter_code
_entity_poly.pdbx_strand_id
1 'polypeptide(L)'
;YKATFNGTKRSYTASFVVDGETVKTVSLKYGTVITYDEAAPVKASTAQYSYSFKGWKIGETVYEAELPAITANVTLTAVFDETVNSYTVTFINGENRTPVTANYGSAPSYTGSEPTKAATEDYRYTFIGWSETEDGETTDLSKETVTGDITYYAIFSETRIRFTVRWITDGKETSSYAALDSVPVYDGETPVKAASDEFEYTFKGWSKTQDGETVDLSKESVTADVTYYAVFAKTTRSYEIKFVVNGVETAKTFLYNAVPSYGETEPAKASTETADYVFAGWATEEGGNALTNLPAVTGADTYYAVFTEVRTNYIIKWIVNGKETSALYQKDTIPAYDG
;
A
#
# COMPACT_ATOMS: atom_id res chain seq x y z
N TYR A 1 -39.17 -45.45 109.26
CA TYR A 1 -38.64 -45.85 107.95
C TYR A 1 -38.34 -44.56 107.12
N LYS A 2 -37.08 -44.35 106.72
CA LYS A 2 -36.70 -43.26 105.85
C LYS A 2 -36.56 -43.85 104.46
N ALA A 3 -37.40 -43.45 103.51
CA ALA A 3 -37.31 -43.91 102.14
C ALA A 3 -36.13 -43.18 101.51
N THR A 4 -35.19 -43.95 100.98
CA THR A 4 -34.05 -43.43 100.18
C THR A 4 -34.35 -43.63 98.68
N PHE A 5 -34.50 -42.55 97.96
CA PHE A 5 -34.75 -42.61 96.56
C PHE A 5 -33.43 -42.47 95.86
N ASN A 6 -33.07 -43.47 95.04
CA ASN A 6 -31.94 -43.38 94.13
C ASN A 6 -32.42 -42.79 92.77
N GLY A 7 -32.20 -41.50 92.59
CA GLY A 7 -32.50 -40.83 91.29
C GLY A 7 -31.44 -41.09 90.27
N THR A 8 -31.79 -41.66 89.14
CA THR A 8 -30.90 -41.72 87.95
C THR A 8 -31.19 -40.52 87.03
N LYS A 9 -30.12 -39.81 86.65
CA LYS A 9 -30.26 -38.71 85.71
C LYS A 9 -30.84 -39.22 84.39
N ARG A 10 -31.86 -38.55 83.83
CA ARG A 10 -32.42 -38.81 82.46
C ARG A 10 -31.38 -38.58 81.40
N SER A 11 -31.46 -39.35 80.34
CA SER A 11 -30.69 -39.17 79.17
C SER A 11 -31.47 -38.41 78.09
N TYR A 12 -30.81 -37.56 77.37
CA TYR A 12 -31.33 -36.76 76.23
C TYR A 12 -30.46 -36.94 75.07
N THR A 13 -31.00 -36.72 73.82
CA THR A 13 -30.37 -36.88 72.59
C THR A 13 -29.94 -35.49 72.03
N ALA A 14 -28.68 -35.34 71.68
CA ALA A 14 -28.19 -34.24 70.88
C ALA A 14 -27.92 -34.76 69.45
N SER A 15 -28.58 -34.19 68.44
CA SER A 15 -28.45 -34.50 67.00
C SER A 15 -27.77 -33.37 66.32
N PHE A 16 -26.63 -33.65 65.65
CA PHE A 16 -25.84 -32.68 64.83
C PHE A 16 -26.23 -32.80 63.38
N VAL A 17 -26.60 -31.69 62.78
CA VAL A 17 -27.14 -31.59 61.42
C VAL A 17 -26.26 -30.66 60.62
N VAL A 18 -25.81 -31.10 59.40
CA VAL A 18 -25.04 -30.33 58.40
C VAL A 18 -25.80 -30.39 57.08
N ASP A 19 -26.12 -29.26 56.50
CA ASP A 19 -26.88 -29.12 55.26
C ASP A 19 -28.18 -29.97 55.22
N GLY A 20 -28.89 -30.07 56.37
CA GLY A 20 -30.13 -30.81 56.48
C GLY A 20 -29.96 -32.29 56.82
N GLU A 21 -28.77 -32.83 56.78
CA GLU A 21 -28.49 -34.23 57.06
C GLU A 21 -27.94 -34.40 58.48
N THR A 22 -28.45 -35.41 59.22
CA THR A 22 -27.93 -35.72 60.56
C THR A 22 -26.60 -36.45 60.43
N VAL A 23 -25.51 -35.79 60.81
CA VAL A 23 -24.15 -36.33 60.71
C VAL A 23 -23.72 -37.09 61.96
N LYS A 24 -24.32 -36.74 63.14
CA LYS A 24 -24.06 -37.46 64.47
C LYS A 24 -25.20 -37.32 65.38
N THR A 25 -25.38 -38.35 66.24
CA THR A 25 -26.31 -38.33 67.31
C THR A 25 -25.62 -38.89 68.57
N VAL A 26 -25.75 -38.20 69.71
CA VAL A 26 -25.17 -38.62 70.96
C VAL A 26 -26.26 -38.63 72.08
N SER A 27 -26.25 -39.62 72.99
CA SER A 27 -27.09 -39.67 74.10
C SER A 27 -26.33 -39.30 75.39
N LEU A 28 -26.74 -38.22 76.05
CA LEU A 28 -26.04 -37.63 77.18
C LEU A 28 -26.96 -37.56 78.42
N LYS A 29 -26.42 -37.71 79.62
CA LYS A 29 -27.14 -37.48 80.82
C LYS A 29 -27.45 -36.01 81.09
N TYR A 30 -28.59 -35.72 81.69
CA TYR A 30 -28.96 -34.34 82.03
C TYR A 30 -27.82 -33.59 82.71
N GLY A 31 -27.51 -32.40 82.23
CA GLY A 31 -26.49 -31.52 82.74
C GLY A 31 -25.07 -31.84 82.22
N THR A 32 -24.90 -32.81 81.31
CA THR A 32 -23.60 -33.03 80.59
C THR A 32 -23.43 -31.99 79.51
N VAL A 33 -22.22 -31.38 79.39
CA VAL A 33 -21.88 -30.49 78.34
C VAL A 33 -21.87 -31.28 77.02
N ILE A 34 -22.54 -30.75 75.99
CA ILE A 34 -22.57 -31.34 74.66
C ILE A 34 -21.19 -31.13 74.01
N THR A 35 -20.65 -32.16 73.38
CA THR A 35 -19.39 -32.06 72.63
C THR A 35 -19.57 -32.68 71.25
N TYR A 36 -18.95 -32.05 70.27
CA TYR A 36 -18.80 -32.62 68.97
C TYR A 36 -17.30 -33.01 68.76
N ASP A 37 -17.06 -34.33 68.83
CA ASP A 37 -15.73 -34.94 68.90
C ASP A 37 -15.25 -35.46 67.52
N GLU A 38 -15.88 -34.99 66.41
CA GLU A 38 -15.47 -35.23 65.02
C GLU A 38 -14.75 -34.00 64.48
N ALA A 39 -14.23 -34.15 63.26
CA ALA A 39 -13.67 -33.00 62.52
C ALA A 39 -14.74 -31.91 62.26
N ALA A 40 -14.33 -30.66 62.24
CA ALA A 40 -15.26 -29.55 62.00
C ALA A 40 -16.02 -29.79 60.68
N PRO A 41 -17.39 -29.56 60.73
CA PRO A 41 -18.17 -29.69 59.52
C PRO A 41 -17.62 -28.89 58.32
N VAL A 42 -17.69 -29.48 57.11
CA VAL A 42 -17.27 -28.85 55.88
C VAL A 42 -18.49 -28.72 54.97
N LYS A 43 -18.69 -27.53 54.42
CA LYS A 43 -19.66 -27.27 53.38
C LYS A 43 -18.91 -27.07 52.06
N ALA A 44 -19.35 -27.73 50.98
CA ALA A 44 -18.73 -27.62 49.65
C ALA A 44 -18.82 -26.20 49.15
N SER A 45 -17.70 -25.67 48.67
CA SER A 45 -17.66 -24.37 48.00
C SER A 45 -18.44 -24.40 46.68
N THR A 46 -19.05 -23.27 46.35
CA THR A 46 -19.67 -23.01 45.05
C THR A 46 -18.73 -22.13 44.23
N ALA A 47 -19.09 -21.82 43.00
CA ALA A 47 -18.35 -20.82 42.19
C ALA A 47 -18.38 -19.44 42.89
N GLN A 48 -19.50 -19.11 43.60
CA GLN A 48 -19.67 -17.81 44.21
C GLN A 48 -19.08 -17.70 45.61
N TYR A 49 -19.22 -18.76 46.45
CA TYR A 49 -18.84 -18.71 47.85
C TYR A 49 -17.93 -19.87 48.26
N SER A 50 -17.00 -19.56 49.13
CA SER A 50 -16.35 -20.51 50.02
C SER A 50 -16.98 -20.41 51.43
N TYR A 51 -16.95 -21.52 52.19
CA TYR A 51 -17.59 -21.62 53.45
C TYR A 51 -16.58 -22.02 54.54
N SER A 52 -16.63 -21.35 55.68
CA SER A 52 -15.90 -21.74 56.88
C SER A 52 -16.88 -22.04 58.02
N PHE A 53 -16.67 -23.18 58.72
CA PHE A 53 -17.52 -23.50 59.81
C PHE A 53 -17.42 -22.45 60.93
N LYS A 54 -18.58 -21.89 61.32
CA LYS A 54 -18.69 -20.86 62.37
C LYS A 54 -19.01 -21.45 63.71
N GLY A 55 -19.91 -22.43 63.77
CA GLY A 55 -20.37 -23.01 65.04
C GLY A 55 -21.68 -23.77 64.87
N TRP A 56 -22.22 -24.21 65.99
CA TRP A 56 -23.49 -24.95 66.08
C TRP A 56 -24.63 -24.05 66.55
N LYS A 57 -25.74 -24.01 65.83
CA LYS A 57 -26.94 -23.26 66.19
C LYS A 57 -27.93 -24.14 66.94
N ILE A 58 -28.37 -23.67 68.10
CA ILE A 58 -29.47 -24.25 68.91
C ILE A 58 -30.54 -23.18 69.02
N GLY A 59 -31.75 -23.43 68.51
CA GLY A 59 -32.76 -22.37 68.41
C GLY A 59 -32.23 -21.19 67.60
N GLU A 60 -32.19 -19.99 68.19
CA GLU A 60 -31.65 -18.78 67.54
C GLU A 60 -30.19 -18.45 67.92
N THR A 61 -29.61 -19.24 68.88
CA THR A 61 -28.26 -18.99 69.40
C THR A 61 -27.19 -19.80 68.62
N VAL A 62 -26.14 -19.14 68.13
CA VAL A 62 -24.96 -19.80 67.56
C VAL A 62 -23.87 -19.91 68.62
N TYR A 63 -23.31 -21.09 68.78
CA TYR A 63 -22.25 -21.43 69.74
C TYR A 63 -20.96 -21.64 68.88
N GLU A 64 -20.01 -20.73 68.96
CA GLU A 64 -18.76 -20.74 68.16
C GLU A 64 -17.64 -21.54 68.88
N ALA A 65 -17.74 -21.78 70.19
CA ALA A 65 -16.72 -22.51 70.96
C ALA A 65 -17.36 -23.62 71.82
N GLU A 66 -17.87 -23.33 73.02
CA GLU A 66 -18.42 -24.30 73.92
C GLU A 66 -19.92 -24.43 73.74
N LEU A 67 -20.40 -25.68 73.72
CA LEU A 67 -21.82 -26.01 73.67
C LEU A 67 -22.41 -26.09 75.06
N PRO A 68 -23.70 -25.78 75.18
CA PRO A 68 -24.33 -25.81 76.49
C PRO A 68 -24.49 -27.22 77.05
N ALA A 69 -24.78 -27.33 78.37
CA ALA A 69 -25.15 -28.57 78.96
C ALA A 69 -26.55 -29.02 78.48
N ILE A 70 -26.74 -30.34 78.22
CA ILE A 70 -27.98 -30.87 77.71
C ILE A 70 -29.07 -30.93 78.82
N THR A 71 -30.24 -30.32 78.54
CA THR A 71 -31.35 -30.27 79.42
C THR A 71 -32.63 -30.91 78.87
N ALA A 72 -32.65 -31.10 77.54
CA ALA A 72 -33.71 -31.72 76.73
C ALA A 72 -33.08 -32.27 75.42
N ASN A 73 -33.89 -33.02 74.63
CA ASN A 73 -33.46 -33.38 73.27
C ASN A 73 -33.23 -32.09 72.47
N VAL A 74 -32.13 -32.04 71.77
CA VAL A 74 -31.72 -30.85 71.02
C VAL A 74 -31.17 -31.20 69.67
N THR A 75 -31.48 -30.37 68.67
CA THR A 75 -30.85 -30.38 67.33
C THR A 75 -29.88 -29.21 67.25
N LEU A 76 -28.66 -29.53 66.84
CA LEU A 76 -27.58 -28.56 66.56
C LEU A 76 -27.38 -28.50 65.08
N THR A 77 -27.60 -27.33 64.44
CA THR A 77 -27.46 -27.15 63.05
C THR A 77 -26.12 -26.39 62.77
N ALA A 78 -25.30 -26.92 61.89
CA ALA A 78 -24.06 -26.25 61.51
C ALA A 78 -24.37 -24.92 60.87
N VAL A 79 -23.59 -23.88 61.22
CA VAL A 79 -23.62 -22.55 60.66
C VAL A 79 -22.27 -22.30 60.04
N PHE A 80 -22.25 -21.70 58.83
CA PHE A 80 -21.06 -21.37 58.13
C PHE A 80 -21.03 -19.88 57.83
N ASP A 81 -19.85 -19.28 57.89
CA ASP A 81 -19.56 -17.98 57.33
C ASP A 81 -19.30 -18.14 55.84
N GLU A 82 -19.86 -17.24 55.06
CA GLU A 82 -19.72 -17.20 53.58
C GLU A 82 -18.70 -16.13 53.19
N THR A 83 -17.78 -16.48 52.29
CA THR A 83 -16.82 -15.56 51.70
C THR A 83 -16.97 -15.60 50.20
N VAL A 84 -17.17 -14.44 49.55
CA VAL A 84 -17.24 -14.34 48.09
C VAL A 84 -15.92 -14.74 47.53
N ASN A 85 -15.94 -15.68 46.58
CA ASN A 85 -14.74 -16.11 45.88
C ASN A 85 -14.18 -15.02 44.97
N SER A 86 -12.88 -14.98 44.86
CA SER A 86 -12.16 -14.11 43.93
C SER A 86 -11.50 -14.95 42.85
N TYR A 87 -11.45 -14.40 41.64
CA TYR A 87 -10.89 -15.04 40.47
C TYR A 87 -9.85 -14.17 39.83
N THR A 88 -8.97 -14.77 39.03
CA THR A 88 -7.96 -14.08 38.29
C THR A 88 -8.48 -13.69 36.91
N VAL A 89 -8.54 -12.39 36.64
CA VAL A 89 -8.75 -11.83 35.31
C VAL A 89 -7.38 -11.47 34.73
N THR A 90 -6.98 -12.13 33.66
CA THR A 90 -5.67 -11.89 33.04
C THR A 90 -5.84 -11.06 31.77
N PHE A 91 -5.21 -9.89 31.70
CA PHE A 91 -5.16 -9.06 30.53
C PHE A 91 -3.83 -9.28 29.79
N ILE A 92 -3.91 -9.57 28.48
CA ILE A 92 -2.76 -9.90 27.63
C ILE A 92 -2.61 -8.83 26.54
N ASN A 93 -1.39 -8.27 26.45
CA ASN A 93 -0.97 -7.41 25.34
C ASN A 93 0.37 -7.93 24.79
N GLY A 94 0.32 -8.71 23.72
CA GLY A 94 1.45 -9.45 23.18
C GLY A 94 2.02 -10.42 24.23
N GLU A 95 3.27 -10.23 24.63
CA GLU A 95 3.90 -11.06 25.67
C GLU A 95 3.58 -10.60 27.10
N ASN A 96 3.05 -9.39 27.26
CA ASN A 96 2.76 -8.82 28.58
C ASN A 96 1.44 -9.39 29.14
N ARG A 97 1.52 -9.89 30.39
CA ARG A 97 0.40 -10.43 31.14
C ARG A 97 0.17 -9.60 32.38
N THR A 98 -1.03 -9.08 32.56
CA THR A 98 -1.44 -8.31 33.73
C THR A 98 -2.58 -9.04 34.43
N PRO A 99 -2.31 -9.83 35.50
CA PRO A 99 -3.35 -10.45 36.32
C PRO A 99 -3.96 -9.41 37.24
N VAL A 100 -5.26 -9.45 37.37
CA VAL A 100 -6.07 -8.64 38.31
C VAL A 100 -7.00 -9.58 39.09
N THR A 101 -7.08 -9.41 40.38
CA THR A 101 -8.03 -10.17 41.21
C THR A 101 -9.39 -9.46 41.19
N ALA A 102 -10.46 -10.20 40.91
CA ALA A 102 -11.82 -9.70 40.88
C ALA A 102 -12.76 -10.66 41.63
N ASN A 103 -13.72 -10.12 42.37
CA ASN A 103 -14.70 -10.93 43.07
C ASN A 103 -15.72 -11.52 42.09
N TYR A 104 -16.25 -12.69 42.42
CA TYR A 104 -17.39 -13.26 41.70
C TYR A 104 -18.53 -12.24 41.60
N GLY A 105 -19.10 -12.12 40.41
CA GLY A 105 -20.22 -11.21 40.16
C GLY A 105 -19.81 -9.78 39.88
N SER A 106 -18.52 -9.40 39.99
CA SER A 106 -18.04 -8.06 39.59
C SER A 106 -17.72 -8.01 38.11
N ALA A 107 -17.72 -6.80 37.52
CA ALA A 107 -17.22 -6.58 36.18
C ALA A 107 -15.68 -6.66 36.18
N PRO A 108 -15.06 -7.24 35.11
CA PRO A 108 -13.62 -7.19 34.94
C PRO A 108 -13.15 -5.76 34.69
N SER A 109 -12.01 -5.39 35.26
CA SER A 109 -11.48 -4.03 35.13
C SER A 109 -9.97 -4.07 34.93
N TYR A 110 -9.51 -3.49 33.83
CA TYR A 110 -8.07 -3.29 33.56
C TYR A 110 -7.58 -2.04 34.30
N THR A 111 -6.53 -2.21 35.09
CA THR A 111 -5.96 -1.14 35.94
C THR A 111 -4.58 -0.68 35.46
N GLY A 112 -4.08 -1.24 34.35
CA GLY A 112 -2.79 -0.87 33.76
C GLY A 112 -2.86 0.38 32.89
N SER A 113 -1.71 0.76 32.30
CA SER A 113 -1.66 1.78 31.24
C SER A 113 -2.31 1.25 29.97
N GLU A 114 -2.85 2.15 29.14
CA GLU A 114 -3.43 1.79 27.85
C GLU A 114 -2.48 0.89 27.05
N PRO A 115 -2.96 -0.24 26.52
CA PRO A 115 -2.15 -1.12 25.71
C PRO A 115 -1.59 -0.45 24.47
N THR A 116 -0.34 -0.74 24.13
CA THR A 116 0.33 -0.21 22.93
C THR A 116 0.89 -1.36 22.13
N LYS A 117 0.85 -1.22 20.79
CA LYS A 117 1.55 -2.09 19.84
C LYS A 117 2.47 -1.22 18.99
N ALA A 118 3.75 -1.63 18.87
CA ALA A 118 4.73 -0.89 18.08
C ALA A 118 4.30 -0.80 16.61
N ALA A 119 4.45 0.40 16.02
CA ALA A 119 4.23 0.58 14.60
C ALA A 119 5.28 -0.22 13.80
N THR A 120 4.88 -0.71 12.64
CA THR A 120 5.78 -1.24 11.61
C THR A 120 6.11 -0.14 10.59
N GLU A 121 6.90 -0.46 9.56
CA GLU A 121 7.14 0.48 8.46
C GLU A 121 5.85 0.83 7.71
N ASP A 122 4.91 -0.11 7.63
CA ASP A 122 3.72 0.01 6.81
C ASP A 122 2.45 0.32 7.59
N TYR A 123 2.42 0.02 8.91
CA TYR A 123 1.21 0.12 9.73
C TYR A 123 1.46 0.78 11.08
N ARG A 124 0.48 1.57 11.49
CA ARG A 124 0.29 2.05 12.85
C ARG A 124 -0.88 1.32 13.48
N TYR A 125 -0.78 1.05 14.79
CA TYR A 125 -1.78 0.32 15.57
C TYR A 125 -2.38 1.23 16.62
N THR A 126 -3.70 1.18 16.76
CA THR A 126 -4.44 1.92 17.79
C THR A 126 -5.24 0.93 18.61
N PHE A 127 -5.09 0.93 19.95
CA PHE A 127 -5.87 0.10 20.82
C PHE A 127 -7.35 0.45 20.70
N ILE A 128 -8.22 -0.58 20.56
CA ILE A 128 -9.66 -0.40 20.39
C ILE A 128 -10.50 -1.12 21.46
N GLY A 129 -9.87 -1.98 22.27
CA GLY A 129 -10.59 -2.68 23.33
C GLY A 129 -10.00 -4.06 23.65
N TRP A 130 -10.74 -4.80 24.46
CA TRP A 130 -10.39 -6.13 24.92
C TRP A 130 -11.32 -7.19 24.30
N SER A 131 -10.82 -8.41 24.10
CA SER A 131 -11.58 -9.56 23.62
C SER A 131 -11.23 -10.82 24.43
N GLU A 132 -12.14 -11.77 24.54
CA GLU A 132 -11.86 -13.08 25.12
C GLU A 132 -11.01 -13.99 24.24
N THR A 133 -10.86 -13.64 22.96
CA THR A 133 -10.01 -14.37 22.02
C THR A 133 -8.99 -13.43 21.37
N GLU A 134 -7.84 -13.96 20.95
CA GLU A 134 -6.69 -13.17 20.51
C GLU A 134 -6.98 -12.24 19.31
N ASP A 135 -7.86 -12.64 18.40
CA ASP A 135 -8.26 -11.86 17.22
C ASP A 135 -9.77 -11.63 17.16
N GLY A 136 -10.45 -11.67 18.33
CA GLY A 136 -11.90 -11.57 18.42
C GLY A 136 -12.42 -10.13 18.33
N GLU A 137 -13.73 -10.03 18.28
CA GLU A 137 -14.41 -8.74 18.41
C GLU A 137 -14.26 -8.20 19.84
N THR A 138 -14.22 -6.89 19.98
CA THR A 138 -14.07 -6.24 21.30
C THR A 138 -15.32 -6.40 22.14
N THR A 139 -15.10 -6.67 23.43
CA THR A 139 -16.14 -6.83 24.46
C THR A 139 -16.21 -5.58 25.35
N ASP A 140 -17.41 -5.18 25.68
CA ASP A 140 -17.64 -4.13 26.67
C ASP A 140 -17.50 -4.75 28.08
N LEU A 141 -16.35 -4.62 28.71
CA LEU A 141 -16.03 -5.17 30.02
C LEU A 141 -17.02 -4.76 31.10
N SER A 142 -17.70 -3.61 30.99
CA SER A 142 -18.67 -3.13 31.95
C SER A 142 -19.96 -3.97 32.00
N LYS A 143 -20.20 -4.78 30.97
CA LYS A 143 -21.33 -5.68 30.82
C LYS A 143 -20.99 -7.14 31.15
N GLU A 144 -19.70 -7.42 31.27
CA GLU A 144 -19.23 -8.76 31.62
C GLU A 144 -19.27 -9.01 33.11
N THR A 145 -19.34 -10.28 33.48
CA THR A 145 -19.41 -10.71 34.87
C THR A 145 -18.39 -11.81 35.14
N VAL A 146 -17.54 -11.61 36.12
CA VAL A 146 -16.53 -12.59 36.54
C VAL A 146 -17.21 -13.74 37.24
N THR A 147 -17.18 -14.93 36.66
CA THR A 147 -17.74 -16.19 37.25
C THR A 147 -16.67 -17.27 37.44
N GLY A 148 -15.44 -17.00 37.01
CA GLY A 148 -14.28 -17.88 37.06
C GLY A 148 -13.03 -17.13 36.57
N ASP A 149 -11.90 -17.82 36.50
CA ASP A 149 -10.70 -17.28 35.89
C ASP A 149 -10.97 -17.04 34.41
N ILE A 150 -10.57 -15.85 33.90
CA ILE A 150 -10.82 -15.45 32.52
C ILE A 150 -9.62 -14.66 31.98
N THR A 151 -9.42 -14.70 30.65
CA THR A 151 -8.36 -13.99 29.95
C THR A 151 -8.95 -13.10 28.90
N TYR A 152 -8.44 -11.85 28.80
CA TYR A 152 -8.75 -10.89 27.77
C TYR A 152 -7.49 -10.50 27.00
N TYR A 153 -7.60 -10.35 25.67
CA TYR A 153 -6.55 -9.97 24.76
C TYR A 153 -6.78 -8.55 24.26
N ALA A 154 -5.72 -7.76 24.20
CA ALA A 154 -5.76 -6.42 23.64
C ALA A 154 -5.97 -6.48 22.12
N ILE A 155 -6.99 -5.78 21.63
CA ILE A 155 -7.33 -5.69 20.22
C ILE A 155 -6.93 -4.32 19.69
N PHE A 156 -6.32 -4.32 18.48
CA PHE A 156 -5.83 -3.12 17.83
C PHE A 156 -6.42 -2.98 16.43
N SER A 157 -6.79 -1.76 16.07
CA SER A 157 -7.04 -1.40 14.69
C SER A 157 -5.73 -1.09 13.98
N GLU A 158 -5.64 -1.46 12.71
CA GLU A 158 -4.49 -1.19 11.85
C GLU A 158 -4.78 -0.02 10.92
N THR A 159 -3.84 0.91 10.79
CA THR A 159 -3.88 1.99 9.82
C THR A 159 -2.62 1.90 8.95
N ARG A 160 -2.80 1.69 7.65
CA ARG A 160 -1.68 1.69 6.72
C ARG A 160 -1.12 3.10 6.60
N ILE A 161 0.20 3.25 6.77
CA ILE A 161 0.89 4.55 6.81
C ILE A 161 1.96 4.70 5.73
N ARG A 162 2.17 3.68 4.88
CA ARG A 162 3.14 3.68 3.81
C ARG A 162 2.54 3.08 2.55
N PHE A 163 2.71 3.76 1.42
CA PHE A 163 2.13 3.41 0.13
C PHE A 163 3.18 3.36 -0.96
N THR A 164 2.91 2.56 -1.99
CA THR A 164 3.76 2.46 -3.18
C THR A 164 3.38 3.57 -4.16
N VAL A 165 4.35 4.35 -4.59
CA VAL A 165 4.23 5.31 -5.69
C VAL A 165 4.97 4.73 -6.88
N ARG A 166 4.26 4.47 -7.98
CA ARG A 166 4.82 3.96 -9.23
C ARG A 166 4.97 5.09 -10.23
N TRP A 167 6.08 5.09 -10.93
CA TRP A 167 6.41 6.07 -11.95
C TRP A 167 6.66 5.36 -13.27
N ILE A 168 5.87 5.70 -14.30
CA ILE A 168 5.97 5.07 -15.62
C ILE A 168 6.49 6.07 -16.63
N THR A 169 7.65 5.77 -17.20
CA THR A 169 8.31 6.58 -18.24
C THR A 169 8.52 5.73 -19.48
N ASP A 170 7.83 6.06 -20.56
CA ASP A 170 7.96 5.37 -21.87
C ASP A 170 7.87 3.84 -21.73
N GLY A 171 6.89 3.36 -20.93
CA GLY A 171 6.64 1.95 -20.66
C GLY A 171 7.55 1.30 -19.60
N LYS A 172 8.55 2.00 -19.07
CA LYS A 172 9.39 1.52 -17.96
C LYS A 172 8.82 1.96 -16.63
N GLU A 173 8.72 1.03 -15.68
CA GLU A 173 8.25 1.30 -14.32
C GLU A 173 9.43 1.42 -13.35
N THR A 174 9.36 2.41 -12.49
CA THR A 174 10.13 2.52 -11.25
C THR A 174 9.16 2.73 -10.09
N SER A 175 9.56 2.43 -8.86
CA SER A 175 8.71 2.62 -7.70
C SER A 175 9.50 3.19 -6.53
N SER A 176 8.82 3.98 -5.72
CA SER A 176 9.27 4.50 -4.44
C SER A 176 8.18 4.30 -3.40
N TYR A 177 8.48 4.55 -2.13
CA TYR A 177 7.50 4.53 -1.06
C TYR A 177 7.25 5.94 -0.54
N ALA A 178 6.02 6.20 -0.17
CA ALA A 178 5.61 7.47 0.40
C ALA A 178 4.78 7.22 1.67
N ALA A 179 4.93 8.09 2.67
CA ALA A 179 4.13 8.03 3.89
C ALA A 179 2.69 8.50 3.62
N LEU A 180 1.75 8.07 4.46
CA LEU A 180 0.39 8.60 4.46
C LEU A 180 0.42 10.13 4.54
N ASP A 181 -0.41 10.79 3.73
CA ASP A 181 -0.56 12.23 3.62
C ASP A 181 0.70 13.00 3.18
N SER A 182 1.77 12.32 2.78
CA SER A 182 2.94 12.98 2.20
C SER A 182 2.75 13.35 0.73
N VAL A 183 3.55 14.30 0.26
CA VAL A 183 3.63 14.67 -1.16
C VAL A 183 4.44 13.60 -1.90
N PRO A 184 3.97 13.09 -3.06
CA PRO A 184 4.75 12.15 -3.87
C PRO A 184 5.97 12.83 -4.47
N VAL A 185 7.13 12.18 -4.39
CA VAL A 185 8.40 12.69 -4.91
C VAL A 185 8.99 11.69 -5.89
N TYR A 186 9.30 12.17 -7.09
CA TYR A 186 10.12 11.43 -8.04
C TYR A 186 11.59 11.80 -7.83
N ASP A 187 12.39 10.84 -7.45
CA ASP A 187 13.82 10.97 -7.12
C ASP A 187 14.76 10.51 -8.25
N GLY A 188 14.17 10.08 -9.39
CA GLY A 188 14.93 9.67 -10.56
C GLY A 188 15.40 10.85 -11.42
N GLU A 189 16.16 10.53 -12.48
CA GLU A 189 16.54 11.49 -13.52
C GLU A 189 15.31 11.98 -14.28
N THR A 190 15.39 13.20 -14.83
CA THR A 190 14.31 13.76 -15.67
C THR A 190 13.91 12.75 -16.74
N PRO A 191 12.62 12.38 -16.83
CA PRO A 191 12.16 11.42 -17.83
C PRO A 191 12.52 11.81 -19.25
N VAL A 192 13.02 10.86 -20.02
CA VAL A 192 13.39 11.04 -21.42
C VAL A 192 12.60 10.03 -22.26
N LYS A 193 12.08 10.50 -23.38
CA LYS A 193 11.50 9.67 -24.44
C LYS A 193 12.33 9.83 -25.71
N ALA A 194 12.68 8.71 -26.35
CA ALA A 194 13.45 8.72 -27.58
C ALA A 194 12.70 9.45 -28.69
N ALA A 195 13.42 10.31 -29.43
CA ALA A 195 12.87 10.95 -30.61
C ALA A 195 12.56 9.90 -31.70
N SER A 196 11.50 10.13 -32.47
CA SER A 196 11.22 9.45 -33.72
C SER A 196 11.73 10.28 -34.89
N ASP A 197 11.60 9.77 -36.10
CA ASP A 197 11.91 10.58 -37.28
C ASP A 197 11.00 11.81 -37.39
N GLU A 198 9.75 11.67 -36.96
CA GLU A 198 8.75 12.74 -37.04
C GLU A 198 8.77 13.70 -35.86
N PHE A 199 9.00 13.20 -34.62
CA PHE A 199 8.84 14.00 -33.42
C PHE A 199 10.05 13.98 -32.48
N GLU A 200 10.27 15.12 -31.84
CA GLU A 200 11.02 15.25 -30.60
C GLU A 200 10.07 15.33 -29.41
N TYR A 201 10.53 14.82 -28.26
CA TYR A 201 9.72 14.75 -27.05
C TYR A 201 10.38 15.51 -25.90
N THR A 202 9.61 16.36 -25.25
CA THR A 202 10.05 17.12 -24.07
C THR A 202 9.17 16.78 -22.88
N PHE A 203 9.77 16.35 -21.77
CA PHE A 203 9.04 16.06 -20.54
C PHE A 203 8.31 17.31 -20.04
N LYS A 204 7.02 17.15 -19.68
CA LYS A 204 6.14 18.22 -19.21
C LYS A 204 5.75 18.06 -17.73
N GLY A 205 5.76 16.85 -17.22
CA GLY A 205 5.32 16.55 -15.88
C GLY A 205 4.69 15.16 -15.78
N TRP A 206 4.02 14.91 -14.70
CA TRP A 206 3.40 13.64 -14.38
C TRP A 206 1.87 13.72 -14.44
N SER A 207 1.23 12.63 -14.83
CA SER A 207 -0.23 12.45 -14.85
C SER A 207 -0.62 11.19 -14.08
N LYS A 208 -1.82 11.17 -13.51
CA LYS A 208 -2.40 9.95 -12.87
C LYS A 208 -2.95 8.94 -13.87
N THR A 209 -3.08 9.32 -15.12
CA THR A 209 -3.55 8.43 -16.20
C THR A 209 -2.60 8.51 -17.38
N GLN A 210 -2.49 7.41 -18.13
CA GLN A 210 -1.73 7.41 -19.38
C GLN A 210 -2.32 8.44 -20.34
N ASP A 211 -1.46 9.25 -20.94
CA ASP A 211 -1.83 10.35 -21.85
C ASP A 211 -2.76 11.43 -21.24
N GLY A 212 -2.87 11.48 -19.93
CA GLY A 212 -3.67 12.48 -19.22
C GLY A 212 -3.00 13.84 -19.08
N GLU A 213 -3.71 14.80 -18.52
CA GLU A 213 -3.17 16.10 -18.16
C GLU A 213 -2.18 16.01 -16.99
N THR A 214 -1.19 16.89 -16.99
CA THR A 214 -0.19 16.95 -15.91
C THR A 214 -0.81 17.43 -14.62
N VAL A 215 -0.41 16.81 -13.50
CA VAL A 215 -0.77 17.24 -12.14
C VAL A 215 0.39 17.98 -11.48
N ASP A 216 0.04 18.88 -10.59
CA ASP A 216 1.00 19.54 -9.70
C ASP A 216 1.25 18.63 -8.49
N LEU A 217 2.35 17.89 -8.51
CA LEU A 217 2.69 16.95 -7.44
C LEU A 217 2.75 17.61 -6.06
N SER A 218 3.07 18.92 -5.97
CA SER A 218 3.14 19.64 -4.70
C SER A 218 1.78 19.77 -4.00
N LYS A 219 0.69 19.56 -4.73
CA LYS A 219 -0.70 19.59 -4.23
C LYS A 219 -1.30 18.21 -4.05
N GLU A 220 -0.55 17.18 -4.39
CA GLU A 220 -0.98 15.80 -4.22
C GLU A 220 -0.67 15.30 -2.80
N SER A 221 -1.51 14.41 -2.30
CA SER A 221 -1.34 13.72 -1.04
C SER A 221 -1.49 12.22 -1.25
N VAL A 222 -0.54 11.45 -0.76
CA VAL A 222 -0.55 9.98 -0.91
C VAL A 222 -1.41 9.37 0.18
N THR A 223 -2.58 8.87 -0.19
CA THR A 223 -3.53 8.19 0.73
C THR A 223 -3.74 6.71 0.36
N ALA A 224 -3.19 6.28 -0.78
CA ALA A 224 -3.24 4.91 -1.30
C ALA A 224 -2.08 4.70 -2.28
N ASP A 225 -1.87 3.45 -2.70
CA ASP A 225 -0.95 3.15 -3.80
C ASP A 225 -1.38 3.92 -5.04
N VAL A 226 -0.43 4.60 -5.69
CA VAL A 226 -0.69 5.48 -6.83
C VAL A 226 0.32 5.27 -7.94
N THR A 227 -0.11 5.47 -9.19
CA THR A 227 0.73 5.41 -10.37
C THR A 227 0.72 6.75 -11.10
N TYR A 228 1.90 7.24 -11.44
CA TYR A 228 2.10 8.42 -12.27
C TYR A 228 2.75 8.06 -13.59
N TYR A 229 2.28 8.68 -14.66
CA TYR A 229 2.75 8.50 -16.03
C TYR A 229 3.46 9.76 -16.49
N ALA A 230 4.67 9.62 -17.04
CA ALA A 230 5.38 10.74 -17.63
C ALA A 230 4.64 11.27 -18.85
N VAL A 231 4.37 12.57 -18.87
CA VAL A 231 3.72 13.27 -19.98
C VAL A 231 4.78 14.02 -20.79
N PHE A 232 4.75 13.85 -22.11
CA PHE A 232 5.67 14.50 -23.03
C PHE A 232 4.92 15.38 -24.02
N ALA A 233 5.40 16.60 -24.20
CA ALA A 233 5.06 17.38 -25.37
C ALA A 233 5.83 16.84 -26.58
N LYS A 234 5.16 16.73 -27.71
CA LYS A 234 5.77 16.38 -28.99
C LYS A 234 5.88 17.60 -29.88
N THR A 235 7.01 17.75 -30.54
CA THR A 235 7.28 18.79 -31.53
C THR A 235 7.72 18.13 -32.81
N THR A 236 7.11 18.51 -33.94
CA THR A 236 7.52 17.98 -35.26
C THR A 236 8.96 18.40 -35.55
N ARG A 237 9.78 17.43 -35.88
CA ARG A 237 11.19 17.66 -36.22
C ARG A 237 11.32 18.38 -37.55
N SER A 238 12.39 19.10 -37.69
CA SER A 238 12.80 19.71 -38.94
C SER A 238 14.16 19.17 -39.35
N TYR A 239 14.37 19.12 -40.68
CA TYR A 239 15.58 18.60 -41.28
C TYR A 239 16.17 19.59 -42.27
N GLU A 240 17.49 19.63 -42.35
CA GLU A 240 18.20 20.41 -43.30
C GLU A 240 18.21 19.70 -44.67
N ILE A 241 17.72 20.38 -45.68
CA ILE A 241 17.77 19.95 -47.10
C ILE A 241 18.75 20.89 -47.84
N LYS A 242 19.67 20.28 -48.50
CA LYS A 242 20.68 20.97 -49.27
C LYS A 242 20.34 20.93 -50.76
N PHE A 243 20.45 22.09 -51.41
CA PHE A 243 20.31 22.24 -52.87
C PHE A 243 21.65 22.63 -53.45
N VAL A 244 22.16 21.85 -54.39
CA VAL A 244 23.48 22.08 -55.02
C VAL A 244 23.27 22.52 -56.47
N VAL A 245 23.72 23.73 -56.81
CA VAL A 245 23.67 24.30 -58.15
C VAL A 245 25.08 24.62 -58.58
N ASN A 246 25.60 23.94 -59.62
CA ASN A 246 26.96 24.12 -60.13
C ASN A 246 28.05 24.04 -59.05
N GLY A 247 27.88 23.10 -58.07
CA GLY A 247 28.78 22.90 -56.92
C GLY A 247 28.61 23.90 -55.78
N VAL A 248 27.66 24.84 -55.87
CA VAL A 248 27.32 25.77 -54.76
C VAL A 248 26.14 25.22 -54.00
N GLU A 249 26.29 25.04 -52.66
CA GLU A 249 25.30 24.49 -51.75
C GLU A 249 24.46 25.61 -51.13
N THR A 250 23.15 25.42 -51.10
CA THR A 250 22.19 26.24 -50.37
C THR A 250 21.40 25.33 -49.44
N ALA A 251 21.50 25.53 -48.10
CA ALA A 251 20.81 24.76 -47.11
C ALA A 251 19.53 25.46 -46.64
N LYS A 252 18.45 24.70 -46.49
CA LYS A 252 17.14 25.17 -45.98
C LYS A 252 16.54 24.12 -45.04
N THR A 253 15.82 24.57 -44.05
CA THR A 253 15.18 23.71 -43.05
C THR A 253 13.70 23.52 -43.35
N PHE A 254 13.25 22.28 -43.36
CA PHE A 254 11.85 21.90 -43.57
C PHE A 254 11.35 20.98 -42.48
N LEU A 255 10.10 21.12 -42.13
CA LEU A 255 9.44 20.19 -41.20
C LEU A 255 9.31 18.79 -41.81
N TYR A 256 9.32 17.77 -40.99
CA TYR A 256 9.01 16.42 -41.42
C TYR A 256 7.70 16.39 -42.22
N ASN A 257 7.66 15.59 -43.27
CA ASN A 257 6.56 15.45 -44.21
C ASN A 257 6.25 16.71 -45.07
N ALA A 258 7.01 17.78 -44.95
CA ALA A 258 6.91 18.90 -45.90
C ALA A 258 7.56 18.53 -47.24
N VAL A 259 7.02 19.04 -48.35
CA VAL A 259 7.70 18.94 -49.66
C VAL A 259 8.71 20.08 -49.73
N PRO A 260 10.01 19.78 -49.90
CA PRO A 260 11.04 20.81 -49.95
C PRO A 260 10.97 21.60 -51.24
N SER A 261 11.34 22.87 -51.16
CA SER A 261 11.42 23.74 -52.33
C SER A 261 12.71 24.59 -52.29
N TYR A 262 13.33 24.80 -53.46
CA TYR A 262 14.51 25.63 -53.53
C TYR A 262 14.20 27.08 -53.17
N GLY A 263 13.08 27.64 -53.68
CA GLY A 263 12.53 28.94 -53.27
C GLY A 263 13.39 30.15 -53.62
N GLU A 264 14.47 29.96 -54.40
CA GLU A 264 15.29 31.01 -54.99
C GLU A 264 14.92 31.18 -56.48
N THR A 265 15.67 32.00 -57.21
CA THR A 265 15.56 32.03 -58.65
C THR A 265 15.88 30.67 -59.25
N GLU A 266 15.24 30.36 -60.37
CA GLU A 266 15.45 29.08 -61.08
C GLU A 266 16.95 28.84 -61.29
N PRO A 267 17.43 27.62 -60.97
CA PRO A 267 18.87 27.30 -61.25
C PRO A 267 19.31 27.57 -62.65
N ALA A 268 20.44 28.22 -62.78
CA ALA A 268 21.02 28.51 -64.10
C ALA A 268 22.43 27.95 -64.18
N LYS A 269 22.81 27.48 -65.38
CA LYS A 269 24.16 27.07 -65.75
C LYS A 269 24.61 27.89 -66.92
N ALA A 270 25.86 28.41 -66.89
CA ALA A 270 26.42 29.22 -67.92
C ALA A 270 26.48 28.46 -69.27
N SER A 271 26.07 29.13 -70.33
CA SER A 271 26.21 28.60 -71.70
C SER A 271 27.70 28.42 -72.12
N THR A 272 27.91 27.43 -72.93
CA THR A 272 29.21 27.25 -73.62
C THR A 272 29.11 27.76 -75.02
N GLU A 273 30.22 27.70 -75.76
CA GLU A 273 30.26 28.09 -77.21
C GLU A 273 29.30 27.23 -78.06
N THR A 274 29.00 26.02 -77.65
CA THR A 274 28.23 25.04 -78.44
C THR A 274 26.86 24.68 -77.86
N ALA A 275 26.55 25.08 -76.64
CA ALA A 275 25.33 24.68 -75.99
C ALA A 275 24.84 25.67 -74.94
N ASP A 276 23.53 25.79 -74.82
CA ASP A 276 22.83 26.36 -73.70
C ASP A 276 22.36 25.22 -72.74
N TYR A 277 22.12 25.58 -71.51
CA TYR A 277 21.62 24.61 -70.43
C TYR A 277 20.30 25.09 -69.87
N VAL A 278 19.33 24.20 -69.89
CA VAL A 278 18.02 24.48 -69.39
C VAL A 278 17.84 23.63 -68.14
N PHE A 279 17.38 24.23 -67.02
CA PHE A 279 17.10 23.50 -65.79
C PHE A 279 16.00 22.45 -66.02
N ALA A 280 16.28 21.19 -65.68
CA ALA A 280 15.39 20.06 -65.91
C ALA A 280 14.74 19.53 -64.59
N GLY A 281 15.22 19.96 -63.42
CA GLY A 281 14.76 19.50 -62.12
C GLY A 281 15.91 19.16 -61.18
N TRP A 282 15.58 18.44 -60.13
CA TRP A 282 16.49 18.04 -59.06
C TRP A 282 16.70 16.52 -59.06
N ALA A 283 17.91 16.07 -58.76
CA ALA A 283 18.25 14.66 -58.55
C ALA A 283 18.78 14.42 -57.13
N THR A 284 18.73 13.20 -56.64
CA THR A 284 19.28 12.81 -55.35
C THR A 284 20.80 12.55 -55.36
N GLU A 285 21.42 12.52 -56.54
CA GLU A 285 22.86 12.36 -56.72
C GLU A 285 23.35 13.25 -57.84
N GLU A 286 24.63 13.64 -57.80
CA GLU A 286 25.22 14.45 -58.81
C GLU A 286 25.29 13.70 -60.16
N GLY A 287 24.78 14.31 -61.22
CA GLY A 287 24.67 13.68 -62.54
C GLY A 287 23.51 12.66 -62.65
N GLY A 288 22.66 12.54 -61.66
CA GLY A 288 21.49 11.69 -61.71
C GLY A 288 20.35 12.21 -62.56
N ASN A 289 19.32 11.44 -62.76
CA ASN A 289 18.12 11.84 -63.49
C ASN A 289 17.22 12.77 -62.68
N ALA A 290 16.63 13.78 -63.31
CA ALA A 290 15.70 14.69 -62.65
C ALA A 290 14.47 13.95 -62.14
N LEU A 291 14.11 14.17 -60.87
CA LEU A 291 12.88 13.70 -60.25
C LEU A 291 11.68 14.47 -60.81
N THR A 292 10.55 13.80 -60.95
CA THR A 292 9.30 14.45 -61.35
C THR A 292 8.81 15.45 -60.30
N ASN A 293 8.94 15.06 -58.99
CA ASN A 293 8.66 15.89 -57.82
C ASN A 293 9.67 15.54 -56.74
N LEU A 294 9.99 16.51 -55.88
CA LEU A 294 10.79 16.25 -54.71
C LEU A 294 9.93 15.45 -53.70
N PRO A 295 10.46 14.40 -53.08
CA PRO A 295 9.76 13.65 -52.07
C PRO A 295 9.53 14.49 -50.78
N ALA A 296 8.55 14.09 -49.95
CA ALA A 296 8.38 14.67 -48.65
C ALA A 296 9.58 14.39 -47.74
N VAL A 297 9.93 15.34 -46.91
CA VAL A 297 11.11 15.28 -46.01
C VAL A 297 10.88 14.21 -44.92
N THR A 298 11.76 13.23 -44.89
CA THR A 298 11.79 12.17 -43.83
C THR A 298 13.12 12.18 -43.08
N GLY A 299 14.08 12.96 -43.49
CA GLY A 299 15.41 13.12 -42.94
C GLY A 299 16.18 14.23 -43.65
N ALA A 300 17.43 14.46 -43.28
CA ALA A 300 18.35 15.34 -44.02
C ALA A 300 18.65 14.71 -45.37
N ASP A 301 18.68 15.55 -46.44
CA ASP A 301 18.94 15.11 -47.82
C ASP A 301 19.61 16.19 -48.63
N THR A 302 20.16 15.82 -49.81
CA THR A 302 20.82 16.73 -50.74
C THR A 302 20.28 16.51 -52.15
N TYR A 303 19.88 17.60 -52.79
CA TYR A 303 19.42 17.60 -54.18
C TYR A 303 20.36 18.39 -55.07
N TYR A 304 20.65 17.82 -56.22
CA TYR A 304 21.56 18.38 -57.25
C TYR A 304 20.73 18.87 -58.43
N ALA A 305 21.02 20.08 -58.88
CA ALA A 305 20.40 20.65 -60.06
C ALA A 305 20.82 19.88 -61.36
N VAL A 306 19.81 19.42 -62.07
CA VAL A 306 19.96 18.72 -63.35
C VAL A 306 19.70 19.71 -64.49
N PHE A 307 20.58 19.74 -65.49
CA PHE A 307 20.42 20.58 -66.62
C PHE A 307 20.42 19.75 -67.91
N THR A 308 19.47 20.05 -68.80
CA THR A 308 19.45 19.51 -70.19
C THR A 308 20.25 20.37 -71.06
N GLU A 309 21.22 19.78 -71.81
CA GLU A 309 22.02 20.45 -72.83
C GLU A 309 21.18 20.67 -74.08
N VAL A 310 21.08 21.89 -74.49
CA VAL A 310 20.47 22.29 -75.76
C VAL A 310 21.57 22.80 -76.68
N ARG A 311 21.99 22.02 -77.68
CA ARG A 311 23.03 22.41 -78.60
C ARG A 311 22.55 23.54 -79.49
N THR A 312 23.32 24.61 -79.52
CA THR A 312 23.05 25.82 -80.27
C THR A 312 23.99 25.97 -81.50
N ASN A 313 25.22 25.48 -81.35
CA ASN A 313 26.23 25.59 -82.41
C ASN A 313 26.99 24.26 -82.58
N TYR A 314 27.58 24.09 -83.75
CA TYR A 314 28.42 22.94 -84.12
C TYR A 314 29.77 23.44 -84.66
N ILE A 315 30.85 22.80 -84.28
CA ILE A 315 32.16 23.03 -84.87
C ILE A 315 32.25 22.19 -86.16
N ILE A 316 32.28 22.83 -87.26
CA ILE A 316 32.50 22.18 -88.56
C ILE A 316 33.98 22.22 -88.90
N LYS A 317 34.53 21.11 -89.26
CA LYS A 317 35.93 20.94 -89.66
C LYS A 317 36.02 20.67 -91.17
N TRP A 318 36.84 21.39 -91.85
CA TRP A 318 37.19 21.14 -93.29
C TRP A 318 38.62 20.66 -93.33
N ILE A 319 38.85 19.62 -94.09
CA ILE A 319 40.17 19.07 -94.37
C ILE A 319 40.44 19.17 -95.87
N VAL A 320 41.38 20.08 -96.24
CA VAL A 320 41.79 20.31 -97.61
C VAL A 320 43.26 20.00 -97.70
N ASN A 321 43.69 19.05 -98.54
CA ASN A 321 45.10 18.64 -98.72
C ASN A 321 45.82 18.36 -97.39
N GLY A 322 45.13 17.73 -96.44
CA GLY A 322 45.66 17.36 -95.12
C GLY A 322 45.76 18.51 -94.13
N LYS A 323 45.36 19.73 -94.49
CA LYS A 323 45.28 20.86 -93.60
C LYS A 323 43.87 21.01 -93.07
N GLU A 324 43.73 21.03 -91.76
CA GLU A 324 42.44 21.23 -91.05
C GLU A 324 42.17 22.69 -90.77
N THR A 325 40.97 23.15 -91.07
CA THR A 325 40.38 24.40 -90.60
C THR A 325 39.05 24.14 -89.95
N SER A 326 38.65 24.94 -89.01
CA SER A 326 37.34 24.77 -88.32
C SER A 326 36.66 26.11 -88.10
N ALA A 327 35.32 26.09 -88.12
CA ALA A 327 34.51 27.27 -87.81
C ALA A 327 33.25 26.83 -87.05
N LEU A 328 32.70 27.71 -86.24
CA LEU A 328 31.51 27.53 -85.48
C LEU A 328 30.29 27.89 -86.37
N TYR A 329 29.35 26.95 -86.46
CA TYR A 329 28.06 27.16 -87.14
C TYR A 329 26.91 26.99 -86.21
N GLN A 330 25.96 27.92 -86.23
CA GLN A 330 24.72 27.81 -85.48
C GLN A 330 23.93 26.60 -85.98
N LYS A 331 23.21 25.96 -85.05
CA LYS A 331 22.27 24.86 -85.36
C LYS A 331 21.35 25.33 -86.50
N ASP A 332 21.02 24.40 -87.38
CA ASP A 332 20.15 24.63 -88.57
C ASP A 332 20.64 25.62 -89.58
N THR A 333 21.93 26.03 -89.56
CA THR A 333 22.59 26.80 -90.63
C THR A 333 23.31 25.87 -91.58
N ILE A 334 23.43 26.31 -92.88
CA ILE A 334 24.22 25.60 -93.93
C ILE A 334 25.66 26.02 -93.75
N PRO A 335 26.57 25.09 -93.43
CA PRO A 335 28.01 25.43 -93.37
C PRO A 335 28.60 25.75 -94.73
N ALA A 336 29.42 26.83 -94.81
CA ALA A 336 30.12 27.20 -96.01
C ALA A 336 31.63 27.25 -95.71
N TYR A 337 32.44 26.77 -96.66
CA TYR A 337 33.90 26.83 -96.61
C TYR A 337 34.40 28.13 -97.33
N ASP A 338 35.05 28.99 -96.51
CA ASP A 338 35.53 30.31 -96.99
C ASP A 338 37.03 30.34 -97.24
N GLY A 339 37.70 29.18 -97.40
CA GLY A 339 39.15 29.11 -97.49
C GLY A 339 39.72 28.95 -98.83
#